data_a60f5e0dedc01714723f5a9ad5b0901c
#
_entry.id   a60f5e0dedc01714723f5a9ad5b0901c
#
_cell.length_a   1.000
_cell.length_b   1.000
_cell.length_c   1.000
_cell.angle_alpha   90.00
_cell.angle_beta   90.00
_cell.angle_gamma   90.00
#
_symmetry.space_group_name_H-M   'P 1'
#
loop_
_entity.id
_entity.type
_entity.pdbx_description
1 polymer ?
#
loop_
_entity_poly.entity_id
_entity_poly.type
_entity_poly.pdbx_seq_one_letter_code
_entity_poly.pdbx_strand_id
1 'polypeptide(L)'
;MKLSFMDAAFGTETQIDVEKLANCPTCGGSGCESGTQPEACTHCGGSGQISRSQGFFTVRTTCPHCRGNGQMITSPCGNCRGAGKIRVSKKVAVKIPAGVDNGSRLRLSGEGEPGEAGGPPGDLYVFIHVSHHEFFERHNLDVACQIP
;
A
#
# COMPACT_ATOMS: atom_id res chain seq x y z
N MET A 1 -1.33 -15.28 -4.48
CA MET A 1 -2.55 -15.78 -5.13
C MET A 1 -2.29 -17.16 -5.69
N LYS A 2 -3.20 -18.11 -5.46
CA LYS A 2 -3.09 -19.48 -6.00
C LYS A 2 -3.92 -19.60 -7.28
N LEU A 3 -3.34 -20.21 -8.30
CA LEU A 3 -3.99 -20.54 -9.56
C LEU A 3 -3.96 -22.04 -9.81
N SER A 4 -4.94 -22.54 -10.56
CA SER A 4 -4.83 -23.89 -11.12
C SER A 4 -3.80 -23.91 -12.25
N PHE A 5 -3.29 -25.09 -12.57
CA PHE A 5 -2.38 -25.27 -13.71
C PHE A 5 -3.01 -24.82 -15.04
N MET A 6 -4.29 -25.12 -15.23
CA MET A 6 -5.04 -24.73 -16.43
C MET A 6 -5.23 -23.22 -16.54
N ASP A 7 -5.57 -22.54 -15.45
CA ASP A 7 -5.70 -21.10 -15.43
C ASP A 7 -4.38 -20.39 -15.73
N ALA A 8 -3.26 -20.96 -15.24
CA ALA A 8 -1.94 -20.46 -15.54
C ALA A 8 -1.55 -20.68 -17.01
N ALA A 9 -1.96 -21.80 -17.61
CA ALA A 9 -1.66 -22.14 -19.00
C ALA A 9 -2.44 -21.28 -19.99
N PHE A 10 -3.74 -21.08 -19.78
CA PHE A 10 -4.62 -20.36 -20.69
C PHE A 10 -4.82 -18.90 -20.35
N GLY A 11 -4.42 -18.48 -19.19
CA GLY A 11 -4.75 -17.17 -18.64
C GLY A 11 -6.15 -17.14 -18.06
N THR A 12 -6.37 -16.23 -17.15
CA THR A 12 -7.67 -16.02 -16.50
C THR A 12 -7.81 -14.59 -16.04
N GLU A 13 -9.05 -14.18 -15.84
CA GLU A 13 -9.36 -12.91 -15.21
C GLU A 13 -10.11 -13.19 -13.90
N THR A 14 -9.61 -12.69 -12.82
CA THR A 14 -10.19 -12.90 -11.49
C THR A 14 -10.21 -11.62 -10.69
N GLN A 15 -11.05 -11.59 -9.67
CA GLN A 15 -11.09 -10.47 -8.72
C GLN A 15 -10.50 -10.94 -7.40
N ILE A 16 -9.69 -10.09 -6.81
CA ILE A 16 -9.13 -10.27 -5.48
C ILE A 16 -9.63 -9.18 -4.54
N ASP A 17 -9.90 -9.55 -3.30
CA ASP A 17 -10.20 -8.60 -2.24
C ASP A 17 -8.87 -8.15 -1.61
N VAL A 18 -8.61 -6.85 -1.68
CA VAL A 18 -7.41 -6.24 -1.13
C VAL A 18 -7.82 -5.29 -0.01
N GLU A 19 -7.32 -5.57 1.18
CA GLU A 19 -7.42 -4.62 2.27
C GLU A 19 -6.28 -3.61 2.14
N LYS A 20 -6.63 -2.34 2.00
CA LYS A 20 -5.66 -1.26 1.92
C LYS A 20 -6.12 -0.05 2.72
N LEU A 21 -5.16 0.79 3.03
CA LEU A 21 -5.47 2.11 3.54
C LEU A 21 -5.99 2.98 2.39
N ALA A 22 -7.00 3.79 2.66
CA ALA A 22 -7.49 4.82 1.76
C ALA A 22 -7.59 6.14 2.52
N ASN A 23 -7.56 7.24 1.80
CA ASN A 23 -7.80 8.53 2.41
C ASN A 23 -9.20 8.56 3.03
N CYS A 24 -9.28 9.10 4.23
CA CYS A 24 -10.56 9.24 4.92
C CYS A 24 -11.49 10.16 4.11
N PRO A 25 -12.68 9.70 3.69
CA PRO A 25 -13.58 10.49 2.87
C PRO A 25 -14.16 11.70 3.63
N THR A 26 -14.22 11.62 4.97
CA THR A 26 -14.76 12.68 5.81
C THR A 26 -13.83 13.89 5.88
N CYS A 27 -12.52 13.67 6.00
CA CYS A 27 -11.54 14.74 6.09
C CYS A 27 -10.65 14.90 4.84
N GLY A 28 -10.84 14.07 3.84
CA GLY A 28 -10.02 14.08 2.61
C GLY A 28 -8.54 13.73 2.84
N GLY A 29 -8.22 13.09 3.95
CA GLY A 29 -6.85 12.71 4.29
C GLY A 29 -6.13 13.67 5.24
N SER A 30 -6.74 14.79 5.61
CA SER A 30 -6.12 15.78 6.50
C SER A 30 -6.01 15.32 7.96
N GLY A 31 -6.87 14.41 8.37
CA GLY A 31 -7.01 13.97 9.76
C GLY A 31 -7.74 14.96 10.67
N CYS A 32 -8.13 16.11 10.16
CA CYS A 32 -8.85 17.13 10.90
C CYS A 32 -10.36 17.03 10.74
N GLU A 33 -11.11 17.51 11.72
CA GLU A 33 -12.55 17.66 11.61
C GLU A 33 -12.91 18.62 10.47
N SER A 34 -14.07 18.41 9.85
CA SER A 34 -14.57 19.26 8.77
C SER A 34 -14.60 20.73 9.17
N GLY A 35 -13.99 21.58 8.36
CA GLY A 35 -13.88 23.03 8.62
C GLY A 35 -12.67 23.44 9.45
N THR A 36 -11.85 22.50 9.91
CA THR A 36 -10.60 22.76 10.62
C THR A 36 -9.40 22.37 9.76
N GLN A 37 -8.26 23.00 10.02
CA GLN A 37 -7.00 22.71 9.33
C GLN A 37 -5.92 22.34 10.34
N PRO A 38 -4.92 21.57 9.94
CA PRO A 38 -3.76 21.31 10.78
C PRO A 38 -3.03 22.62 11.07
N GLU A 39 -2.65 22.82 12.31
CA GLU A 39 -1.87 23.99 12.74
C GLU A 39 -0.38 23.66 12.74
N ALA A 40 0.45 24.65 12.41
CA ALA A 40 1.89 24.48 12.49
C ALA A 40 2.29 24.17 13.95
N CYS A 41 3.14 23.16 14.13
CA CYS A 41 3.64 22.82 15.46
C CYS A 41 4.44 23.98 16.04
N THR A 42 3.96 24.55 17.13
CA THR A 42 4.60 25.68 17.81
C THR A 42 5.98 25.37 18.36
N HIS A 43 6.23 24.08 18.68
CA HIS A 43 7.50 23.66 19.28
C HIS A 43 8.65 23.63 18.26
N CYS A 44 8.39 23.27 17.00
CA CYS A 44 9.39 23.23 15.94
C CYS A 44 9.14 24.28 14.84
N GLY A 45 8.12 25.13 14.97
CA GLY A 45 7.77 26.12 13.97
C GLY A 45 7.35 25.53 12.62
N GLY A 46 6.83 24.31 12.59
CA GLY A 46 6.41 23.61 11.38
C GLY A 46 7.50 22.80 10.69
N SER A 47 8.75 22.82 11.17
CA SER A 47 9.88 22.11 10.54
C SER A 47 9.90 20.59 10.78
N GLY A 48 9.16 20.10 11.76
CA GLY A 48 9.20 18.70 12.18
C GLY A 48 10.46 18.28 12.93
N GLN A 49 11.43 19.15 13.03
CA GLN A 49 12.73 18.90 13.67
C GLN A 49 13.07 20.03 14.63
N ILE A 50 13.81 19.67 15.67
CA ILE A 50 14.41 20.64 16.58
C ILE A 50 15.94 20.55 16.50
N SER A 51 16.59 21.69 16.45
CA SER A 51 18.04 21.77 16.44
C SER A 51 18.55 22.15 17.84
N ARG A 52 19.48 21.38 18.36
CA ARG A 52 20.18 21.70 19.60
C ARG A 52 21.65 21.88 19.29
N SER A 53 22.18 23.04 19.63
CA SER A 53 23.62 23.30 19.53
C SER A 53 24.29 22.91 20.85
N GLN A 54 25.28 22.04 20.76
CA GLN A 54 26.19 21.72 21.89
C GLN A 54 27.62 22.01 21.44
N GLY A 55 28.13 23.16 21.83
CA GLY A 55 29.45 23.62 21.43
C GLY A 55 29.56 23.80 19.91
N PHE A 56 30.47 23.06 19.26
CA PHE A 56 30.68 23.11 17.81
C PHE A 56 29.74 22.22 16.99
N PHE A 57 28.90 21.43 17.65
CA PHE A 57 28.01 20.47 16.98
C PHE A 57 26.55 20.92 17.08
N THR A 58 25.85 20.87 15.94
CA THR A 58 24.40 21.04 15.88
C THR A 58 23.78 19.70 15.63
N VAL A 59 23.02 19.19 16.59
CA VAL A 59 22.26 17.95 16.46
C VAL A 59 20.82 18.28 16.12
N ARG A 60 20.33 17.70 15.03
CA ARG A 60 18.92 17.77 14.64
C ARG A 60 18.22 16.50 15.08
N THR A 61 17.16 16.66 15.85
CA THR A 61 16.32 15.56 16.31
C THR A 61 14.88 15.77 15.89
N THR A 62 14.15 14.67 15.71
CA THR A 62 12.72 14.72 15.41
C THR A 62 11.98 15.43 16.53
N CYS A 63 11.08 16.35 16.21
CA CYS A 63 10.28 17.05 17.17
C CYS A 63 9.39 16.07 17.95
N PRO A 64 9.49 16.00 19.28
CA PRO A 64 8.71 15.03 20.06
C PRO A 64 7.22 15.39 20.12
N HIS A 65 6.86 16.65 19.92
CA HIS A 65 5.48 17.11 19.96
C HIS A 65 4.68 16.71 18.72
N CYS A 66 5.21 16.95 17.53
CA CYS A 66 4.56 16.59 16.27
C CYS A 66 5.09 15.30 15.65
N ARG A 67 6.06 14.64 16.28
CA ARG A 67 6.69 13.40 15.81
C ARG A 67 7.21 13.45 14.38
N GLY A 68 7.70 14.61 13.97
CA GLY A 68 8.24 14.84 12.63
C GLY A 68 7.25 15.40 11.61
N ASN A 69 5.96 15.45 11.91
CA ASN A 69 4.94 15.93 10.96
C ASN A 69 4.98 17.45 10.72
N GLY A 70 5.56 18.21 11.63
CA GLY A 70 5.58 19.67 11.54
C GLY A 70 4.23 20.35 11.84
N GLN A 71 3.17 19.58 11.92
CA GLN A 71 1.80 20.03 12.13
C GLN A 71 1.17 19.28 13.30
N MET A 72 0.20 19.91 13.94
CA MET A 72 -0.60 19.36 15.01
C MET A 72 -2.08 19.44 14.66
N ILE A 73 -2.81 18.40 14.99
CA ILE A 73 -4.26 18.34 14.81
C ILE A 73 -4.90 18.66 16.14
N THR A 74 -5.54 19.83 16.24
CA THR A 74 -6.26 20.26 17.45
C THR A 74 -7.66 19.65 17.55
N SER A 75 -8.32 19.49 16.40
CA SER A 75 -9.63 18.84 16.30
C SER A 75 -9.53 17.63 15.37
N PRO A 76 -9.39 16.42 15.91
CA PRO A 76 -9.24 15.21 15.10
C PRO A 76 -10.57 14.85 14.43
N CYS A 77 -10.50 14.37 13.18
CA CYS A 77 -11.64 13.83 12.46
C CYS A 77 -12.25 12.64 13.22
N GLY A 78 -13.56 12.67 13.44
CA GLY A 78 -14.26 11.61 14.17
C GLY A 78 -14.22 10.25 13.51
N ASN A 79 -14.09 10.21 12.18
CA ASN A 79 -14.09 8.96 11.41
C ASN A 79 -12.71 8.26 11.46
N CYS A 80 -11.63 8.98 11.20
CA CYS A 80 -10.27 8.42 11.19
C CYS A 80 -9.48 8.70 12.47
N ARG A 81 -10.04 9.42 13.42
CA ARG A 81 -9.41 9.78 14.70
C ARG A 81 -8.06 10.49 14.56
N GLY A 82 -7.96 11.32 13.56
CA GLY A 82 -6.73 12.07 13.28
C GLY A 82 -5.72 11.36 12.38
N ALA A 83 -5.96 10.10 11.99
CA ALA A 83 -5.04 9.34 11.14
C ALA A 83 -5.06 9.80 9.67
N GLY A 84 -6.14 10.43 9.21
CA GLY A 84 -6.32 10.83 7.81
C GLY A 84 -6.58 9.67 6.85
N LYS A 85 -6.41 8.44 7.31
CA LYS A 85 -6.56 7.21 6.52
C LYS A 85 -7.46 6.21 7.24
N ILE A 86 -8.19 5.42 6.47
CA ILE A 86 -9.05 4.33 6.98
C ILE A 86 -8.75 3.05 6.21
N ARG A 87 -9.00 1.90 6.83
CA ARG A 87 -8.91 0.62 6.14
C ARG A 87 -10.17 0.40 5.31
N VAL A 88 -9.97 0.05 4.05
CA VAL A 88 -11.05 -0.30 3.12
C VAL A 88 -10.71 -1.60 2.43
N SER A 89 -11.73 -2.41 2.15
CA SER A 89 -11.60 -3.57 1.29
C SER A 89 -12.06 -3.16 -0.11
N LYS A 90 -11.18 -3.34 -1.09
CA LYS A 90 -11.46 -3.05 -2.50
C LYS A 90 -11.30 -4.33 -3.32
N LYS A 91 -12.27 -4.58 -4.20
CA LYS A 91 -12.14 -5.64 -5.22
C LYS A 91 -11.35 -5.10 -6.39
N VAL A 92 -10.26 -5.78 -6.69
CA VAL A 92 -9.36 -5.43 -7.80
C VAL A 92 -9.42 -6.55 -8.84
N ALA A 93 -9.75 -6.20 -10.07
CA ALA A 93 -9.70 -7.14 -11.18
C ALA A 93 -8.25 -7.38 -11.58
N VAL A 94 -7.86 -8.65 -11.64
CA VAL A 94 -6.52 -9.08 -12.03
C VAL A 94 -6.62 -9.91 -13.28
N LYS A 95 -6.02 -9.41 -14.36
CA LYS A 95 -5.90 -10.13 -15.62
C LYS A 95 -4.56 -10.86 -15.66
N ILE A 96 -4.62 -12.16 -15.68
CA ILE A 96 -3.45 -13.03 -15.69
C ILE A 96 -3.22 -13.50 -17.12
N PRO A 97 -2.08 -13.16 -17.71
CA PRO A 97 -1.76 -13.62 -19.07
C PRO A 97 -1.53 -15.13 -19.12
N ALA A 98 -1.77 -15.73 -20.28
CA ALA A 98 -1.49 -17.14 -20.51
C ALA A 98 0.01 -17.44 -20.37
N GLY A 99 0.33 -18.61 -19.81
CA GLY A 99 1.69 -19.08 -19.69
C GLY A 99 2.48 -18.51 -18.52
N VAL A 100 1.82 -17.98 -17.50
CA VAL A 100 2.49 -17.49 -16.29
C VAL A 100 3.17 -18.62 -15.54
N ASP A 101 4.36 -18.32 -15.02
CA ASP A 101 5.13 -19.27 -14.21
C ASP A 101 4.78 -19.16 -12.73
N ASN A 102 5.07 -20.26 -12.01
CA ASN A 102 5.04 -20.23 -10.56
C ASN A 102 6.07 -19.22 -10.04
N GLY A 103 5.65 -18.37 -9.11
CA GLY A 103 6.48 -17.28 -8.59
C GLY A 103 6.49 -16.00 -9.45
N SER A 104 5.73 -15.95 -10.53
CA SER A 104 5.55 -14.73 -11.33
C SER A 104 4.93 -13.61 -10.50
N ARG A 105 5.35 -12.38 -10.79
CA ARG A 105 4.84 -11.17 -10.14
C ARG A 105 4.07 -10.33 -11.15
N LEU A 106 2.83 -10.00 -10.80
CA LEU A 106 2.01 -9.02 -11.52
C LEU A 106 2.01 -7.71 -10.78
N ARG A 107 2.29 -6.63 -11.48
CA ARG A 107 2.24 -5.27 -10.96
C ARG A 107 0.93 -4.62 -11.39
N LEU A 108 0.16 -4.16 -10.42
CA LEU A 108 -1.06 -3.39 -10.63
C LEU A 108 -0.78 -1.95 -10.21
N SER A 109 -0.59 -1.08 -11.19
CA SER A 109 -0.22 0.32 -10.96
C SER A 109 -1.35 1.08 -10.30
N GLY A 110 -1.02 1.84 -9.24
CA GLY A 110 -1.97 2.68 -8.52
C GLY A 110 -2.94 1.94 -7.59
N GLU A 111 -2.84 0.62 -7.47
CA GLU A 111 -3.70 -0.19 -6.59
C GLU A 111 -3.07 -0.46 -5.21
N GLY A 112 -1.91 0.11 -4.94
CA GLY A 112 -1.26 0.07 -3.63
C GLY A 112 -1.87 1.04 -2.62
N GLU A 113 -1.14 1.29 -1.55
CA GLU A 113 -1.53 2.23 -0.50
C GLU A 113 -1.42 3.69 -0.98
N PRO A 114 -2.25 4.60 -0.43
CA PRO A 114 -2.16 6.01 -0.76
C PRO A 114 -0.81 6.60 -0.32
N GLY A 115 -0.26 7.48 -1.13
CA GLY A 115 0.95 8.21 -0.81
C GLY A 115 0.79 9.10 0.42
N GLU A 116 1.90 9.54 0.96
CA GLU A 116 1.92 10.51 2.04
C GLU A 116 1.67 11.92 1.50
N ALA A 117 1.07 12.76 2.32
CA ALA A 117 0.81 14.18 2.02
C ALA A 117 0.11 14.43 0.67
N GLY A 118 -0.81 13.55 0.27
CA GLY A 118 -1.54 13.68 -1.00
C GLY A 118 -0.76 13.21 -2.22
N GLY A 119 0.34 12.49 -2.02
CA GLY A 119 1.10 11.86 -3.10
C GLY A 119 0.30 10.78 -3.84
N PRO A 120 0.76 10.36 -5.02
CA PRO A 120 0.11 9.31 -5.78
C PRO A 120 0.14 7.98 -5.02
N PRO A 121 -0.87 7.11 -5.23
CA PRO A 121 -0.87 5.77 -4.64
C PRO A 121 0.29 4.92 -5.18
N GLY A 122 0.76 3.99 -4.37
CA GLY A 122 1.74 3.00 -4.77
C GLY A 122 1.15 1.91 -5.67
N ASP A 123 1.94 0.91 -5.96
CA ASP A 123 1.55 -0.23 -6.78
C ASP A 123 1.29 -1.46 -5.91
N LEU A 124 0.40 -2.32 -6.38
CA LEU A 124 0.14 -3.61 -5.78
C LEU A 124 0.88 -4.70 -6.57
N TYR A 125 1.63 -5.53 -5.87
CA TYR A 125 2.30 -6.69 -6.44
C TYR A 125 1.57 -7.97 -6.05
N VAL A 126 1.14 -8.72 -7.05
CA VAL A 126 0.48 -10.01 -6.87
C VAL A 126 1.46 -11.12 -7.21
N PHE A 127 1.77 -11.95 -6.23
CA PHE A 127 2.61 -13.14 -6.43
C PHE A 127 1.72 -14.33 -6.80
N ILE A 128 2.07 -14.99 -7.88
CA ILE A 128 1.31 -16.12 -8.43
C ILE A 128 1.94 -17.42 -7.96
N HIS A 129 1.14 -18.28 -7.37
CA HIS A 129 1.47 -19.66 -7.07
C HIS A 129 0.59 -20.58 -7.92
N VAL A 130 1.22 -21.36 -8.78
CA VAL A 130 0.53 -22.35 -9.60
C VAL A 130 0.46 -23.67 -8.83
N SER A 131 -0.76 -24.19 -8.67
CA SER A 131 -0.97 -25.49 -8.00
C SER A 131 -0.47 -26.63 -8.89
N HIS A 132 0.02 -27.68 -8.25
CA HIS A 132 0.39 -28.93 -8.93
C HIS A 132 -0.83 -29.51 -9.65
N HIS A 133 -0.60 -30.10 -10.81
CA HIS A 133 -1.61 -30.86 -11.55
C HIS A 133 -1.31 -32.37 -11.44
N GLU A 134 -2.34 -33.20 -11.44
CA GLU A 134 -2.19 -34.63 -11.26
C GLU A 134 -1.41 -35.30 -12.40
N PHE A 135 -1.56 -34.80 -13.64
CA PHE A 135 -1.01 -35.40 -14.84
C PHE A 135 0.04 -34.54 -15.56
N PHE A 136 0.04 -33.24 -15.32
CA PHE A 136 0.90 -32.32 -16.06
C PHE A 136 1.98 -31.73 -15.16
N GLU A 137 3.21 -31.79 -15.62
CA GLU A 137 4.34 -31.08 -15.06
C GLU A 137 4.90 -30.09 -16.07
N ARG A 138 5.19 -28.89 -15.64
CA ARG A 138 5.80 -27.89 -16.47
C ARG A 138 7.30 -27.83 -16.25
N HIS A 139 8.04 -27.95 -17.35
CA HIS A 139 9.49 -27.75 -17.42
C HIS A 139 9.80 -26.58 -18.36
N ASN A 140 9.93 -25.38 -17.83
CA ASN A 140 10.10 -24.15 -18.59
C ASN A 140 8.94 -23.88 -19.57
N LEU A 141 9.16 -24.10 -20.87
CA LEU A 141 8.17 -23.93 -21.92
C LEU A 141 7.45 -25.23 -22.30
N ASP A 142 7.95 -26.35 -21.82
CA ASP A 142 7.42 -27.67 -22.12
C ASP A 142 6.48 -28.16 -21.02
N VAL A 143 5.47 -28.94 -21.43
CA VAL A 143 4.56 -29.64 -20.53
C VAL A 143 4.77 -31.13 -20.71
N ALA A 144 5.18 -31.80 -19.67
CA ALA A 144 5.32 -33.25 -19.62
C ALA A 144 4.06 -33.89 -19.01
N CYS A 145 3.68 -35.05 -19.52
CA CYS A 145 2.58 -35.84 -19.04
C CYS A 145 3.06 -37.28 -18.89
N GLN A 146 2.80 -37.91 -17.75
CA GLN A 146 3.02 -39.33 -17.56
C GLN A 146 1.69 -40.04 -17.80
N ILE A 147 1.68 -40.89 -18.82
CA ILE A 147 0.55 -41.74 -19.13
C ILE A 147 0.85 -43.13 -18.56
N PRO A 148 -0.04 -43.69 -17.69
CA PRO A 148 0.14 -45.03 -17.12
C PRO A 148 0.03 -46.13 -18.16
#